data_4b5648df4a0390de8a0b86073761aa70
#
_entry.id   4b5648df4a0390de8a0b86073761aa70
#
_cell.length_a   1.000
_cell.length_b   1.000
_cell.length_c   1.000
_cell.angle_alpha   90.00
_cell.angle_beta   90.00
_cell.angle_gamma   90.00
#
_symmetry.space_group_name_H-M   'P 1'
#
loop_
_entity.id
_entity.type
_entity.pdbx_description
1 polymer ?
#
loop_
_entity_poly.entity_id
_entity_poly.type
_entity_poly.pdbx_seq_one_letter_code
_entity_poly.pdbx_strand_id
1 'polypeptide(L)'
;MLMVLVDATDTLDEFQRKISATQREINSRYLGEEDVDILDERKIMCVLTKIEGISETELMEKQSIVREHGYVQPLGISVHEDIGLSELQEAMLTQLFGSPTTLQLIHSEAGRSIEGYLSDVYDSGMIIDKKLQDNGNMIVVVWINKQSLARLVSGSDGRIEVK
;
A
#
# COMPACT_ATOMS: atom_id res chain seq x y z
N MET A 1 -0.40 9.80 0.60
CA MET A 1 -1.45 8.95 0.00
C MET A 1 -2.80 9.58 0.30
N LEU A 2 -3.66 9.72 -0.70
CA LEU A 2 -5.06 10.15 -0.58
C LEU A 2 -5.97 8.97 -0.91
N MET A 3 -7.01 8.74 -0.12
CA MET A 3 -8.00 7.71 -0.38
C MET A 3 -9.36 8.35 -0.61
N VAL A 4 -9.99 8.03 -1.73
CA VAL A 4 -11.33 8.45 -2.09
C VAL A 4 -12.27 7.27 -1.87
N LEU A 5 -13.25 7.43 -0.99
CA LEU A 5 -14.26 6.43 -0.72
C LEU A 5 -15.56 6.81 -1.43
N VAL A 6 -16.12 5.88 -2.20
CA VAL A 6 -17.38 6.10 -2.93
C VAL A 6 -18.33 4.94 -2.64
N ASP A 7 -19.59 5.27 -2.38
CA ASP A 7 -20.63 4.27 -2.16
C ASP A 7 -21.02 3.60 -3.49
N ALA A 8 -20.81 2.29 -3.58
CA ALA A 8 -21.13 1.54 -4.78
C ALA A 8 -22.65 1.36 -5.00
N THR A 9 -23.47 1.60 -3.98
CA THR A 9 -24.95 1.50 -4.11
C THR A 9 -25.61 2.74 -4.69
N ASP A 10 -24.87 3.84 -4.90
CA ASP A 10 -25.39 5.02 -5.58
C ASP A 10 -25.85 4.68 -7.01
N THR A 11 -26.86 5.38 -7.52
CA THR A 11 -27.23 5.28 -8.92
C THR A 11 -26.05 5.70 -9.82
N LEU A 12 -26.01 5.23 -11.07
CA LEU A 12 -24.90 5.51 -11.98
C LEU A 12 -24.68 7.02 -12.17
N ASP A 13 -25.77 7.79 -12.36
CA ASP A 13 -25.69 9.25 -12.52
C ASP A 13 -25.13 9.94 -11.27
N GLU A 14 -25.57 9.50 -10.10
CA GLU A 14 -25.10 10.07 -8.84
C GLU A 14 -23.63 9.69 -8.55
N PHE A 15 -23.26 8.46 -8.86
CA PHE A 15 -21.89 7.96 -8.78
C PHE A 15 -20.94 8.79 -9.66
N GLN A 16 -21.28 8.98 -10.95
CA GLN A 16 -20.50 9.81 -11.88
C GLN A 16 -20.38 11.27 -11.40
N ARG A 17 -21.49 11.83 -10.92
CA ARG A 17 -21.48 13.19 -10.37
C ARG A 17 -20.56 13.34 -9.17
N LYS A 18 -20.56 12.37 -8.24
CA LYS A 18 -19.71 12.35 -7.04
C LYS A 18 -18.23 12.22 -7.42
N ILE A 19 -17.87 11.28 -8.29
CA ILE A 19 -16.50 11.10 -8.78
C ILE A 19 -15.99 12.37 -9.44
N SER A 20 -16.76 12.95 -10.38
CA SER A 20 -16.37 14.18 -11.08
C SER A 20 -16.22 15.39 -10.14
N ALA A 21 -17.07 15.49 -9.11
CA ALA A 21 -16.98 16.55 -8.12
C ALA A 21 -15.73 16.37 -7.23
N THR A 22 -15.48 15.15 -6.76
CA THR A 22 -14.32 14.83 -5.95
C THR A 22 -13.02 15.10 -6.69
N GLN A 23 -12.93 14.71 -7.96
CA GLN A 23 -11.75 14.97 -8.78
C GLN A 23 -11.49 16.47 -8.98
N ARG A 24 -12.55 17.26 -9.24
CA ARG A 24 -12.41 18.73 -9.33
C ARG A 24 -11.93 19.33 -8.01
N GLU A 25 -12.42 18.84 -6.89
CA GLU A 25 -12.01 19.32 -5.58
C GLU A 25 -10.54 18.95 -5.27
N ILE A 26 -10.12 17.74 -5.60
CA ILE A 26 -8.73 17.30 -5.47
C ILE A 26 -7.84 18.20 -6.34
N ASN A 27 -8.19 18.37 -7.61
CA ASN A 27 -7.42 19.21 -8.53
C ASN A 27 -7.33 20.65 -8.04
N SER A 28 -8.42 21.24 -7.52
CA SER A 28 -8.43 22.63 -7.04
C SER A 28 -7.62 22.84 -5.77
N ARG A 29 -7.52 21.84 -4.89
CA ARG A 29 -6.83 21.96 -3.59
C ARG A 29 -5.36 21.57 -3.64
N TYR A 30 -5.02 20.63 -4.51
CA TYR A 30 -3.70 19.98 -4.52
C TYR A 30 -2.91 20.19 -5.82
N LEU A 31 -3.58 20.62 -6.91
CA LEU A 31 -2.95 20.97 -8.18
C LEU A 31 -3.03 22.51 -8.38
N GLY A 32 -2.45 23.29 -7.47
CA GLY A 32 -2.20 24.71 -7.74
C GLY A 32 -1.29 24.81 -8.98
N GLU A 33 -1.41 25.92 -9.75
CA GLU A 33 -0.79 26.10 -11.08
C GLU A 33 0.76 25.91 -11.12
N GLU A 34 1.44 25.76 -9.97
CA GLU A 34 2.91 25.62 -9.87
C GLU A 34 3.41 24.25 -9.38
N ASP A 35 2.53 23.34 -8.93
CA ASP A 35 2.92 22.06 -8.31
C ASP A 35 2.28 20.83 -8.97
N VAL A 36 2.44 20.69 -10.29
CA VAL A 36 1.94 19.54 -11.07
C VAL A 36 2.59 18.19 -10.63
N ASP A 37 3.70 18.25 -9.90
CA ASP A 37 4.42 17.06 -9.41
C ASP A 37 3.91 16.49 -8.07
N ILE A 38 2.96 17.14 -7.38
CA ILE A 38 2.57 16.74 -6.01
C ILE A 38 1.56 15.60 -5.98
N LEU A 39 0.76 15.42 -7.00
CA LEU A 39 -0.14 14.28 -7.13
C LEU A 39 0.30 13.37 -8.29
N ASP A 40 1.36 12.62 -8.06
CA ASP A 40 1.54 11.36 -8.78
C ASP A 40 0.20 10.61 -8.67
N GLU A 41 -0.50 10.39 -9.80
CA GLU A 41 -1.79 9.70 -9.89
C GLU A 41 -1.79 8.37 -9.12
N ARG A 42 -0.59 7.78 -8.93
CA ARG A 42 -0.36 6.59 -8.12
C ARG A 42 -0.55 6.79 -6.62
N LYS A 43 -0.65 8.03 -6.11
CA LYS A 43 -0.84 8.32 -4.68
C LYS A 43 -2.30 8.52 -4.29
N ILE A 44 -3.21 8.47 -5.27
CA ILE A 44 -4.65 8.56 -5.05
C ILE A 44 -5.26 7.18 -5.30
N MET A 45 -5.86 6.63 -4.27
CA MET A 45 -6.56 5.36 -4.32
C MET A 45 -8.08 5.61 -4.29
N CYS A 46 -8.82 5.02 -5.21
CA CYS A 46 -10.29 5.03 -5.17
C CYS A 46 -10.82 3.67 -4.70
N VAL A 47 -11.68 3.69 -3.69
CA VAL A 47 -12.27 2.50 -3.09
C VAL A 47 -13.79 2.59 -3.17
N LEU A 48 -14.40 1.61 -3.84
CA LEU A 48 -15.85 1.42 -3.90
C LEU A 48 -16.28 0.62 -2.68
N THR A 49 -17.12 1.21 -1.86
CA THR A 49 -17.63 0.57 -0.62
C THR A 49 -19.01 -0.04 -0.85
N LYS A 50 -19.43 -0.97 0.00
CA LYS A 50 -20.74 -1.62 -0.02
C LYS A 50 -21.02 -2.39 -1.33
N ILE A 51 -20.01 -3.07 -1.86
CA ILE A 51 -20.15 -3.82 -3.11
C ILE A 51 -21.13 -4.99 -3.01
N GLU A 52 -21.44 -5.45 -1.81
CA GLU A 52 -22.47 -6.46 -1.55
C GLU A 52 -23.88 -6.03 -1.96
N GLY A 53 -24.11 -4.73 -2.09
CA GLY A 53 -25.39 -4.14 -2.49
C GLY A 53 -25.62 -4.04 -4.00
N ILE A 54 -24.64 -4.45 -4.83
CA ILE A 54 -24.70 -4.33 -6.30
C ILE A 54 -24.29 -5.62 -7.00
N SER A 55 -24.68 -5.76 -8.27
CA SER A 55 -24.23 -6.88 -9.10
C SER A 55 -22.77 -6.70 -9.55
N GLU A 56 -22.14 -7.81 -9.94
CA GLU A 56 -20.77 -7.79 -10.49
C GLU A 56 -20.67 -6.91 -11.76
N THR A 57 -21.71 -6.93 -12.60
CA THR A 57 -21.77 -6.09 -13.82
C THR A 57 -21.78 -4.60 -13.45
N GLU A 58 -22.57 -4.20 -12.47
CA GLU A 58 -22.60 -2.81 -11.99
C GLU A 58 -21.28 -2.39 -11.35
N LEU A 59 -20.63 -3.31 -10.61
CA LEU A 59 -19.31 -3.05 -10.04
C LEU A 59 -18.28 -2.80 -11.14
N MET A 60 -18.25 -3.63 -12.18
CA MET A 60 -17.33 -3.47 -13.32
C MET A 60 -17.56 -2.14 -14.05
N GLU A 61 -18.83 -1.75 -14.26
CA GLU A 61 -19.19 -0.49 -14.89
C GLU A 61 -18.70 0.70 -14.06
N LYS A 62 -18.96 0.72 -12.76
CA LYS A 62 -18.48 1.76 -11.85
C LYS A 62 -16.96 1.82 -11.74
N GLN A 63 -16.29 0.68 -11.74
CA GLN A 63 -14.83 0.64 -11.81
C GLN A 63 -14.30 1.23 -13.14
N SER A 64 -15.00 1.02 -14.27
CA SER A 64 -14.62 1.64 -15.55
C SER A 64 -14.71 3.16 -15.48
N ILE A 65 -15.80 3.69 -14.93
CA ILE A 65 -15.98 5.13 -14.74
C ILE A 65 -14.85 5.71 -13.88
N VAL A 66 -14.48 5.03 -12.80
CA VAL A 66 -13.38 5.46 -11.92
C VAL A 66 -12.05 5.50 -12.68
N ARG A 67 -11.77 4.51 -13.54
CA ARG A 67 -10.56 4.50 -14.38
C ARG A 67 -10.57 5.63 -15.42
N GLU A 68 -11.71 5.93 -16.02
CA GLU A 68 -11.86 7.04 -16.99
C GLU A 68 -11.55 8.40 -16.34
N HIS A 69 -11.74 8.52 -15.02
CA HIS A 69 -11.37 9.71 -14.24
C HIS A 69 -9.91 9.69 -13.75
N GLY A 70 -9.07 8.77 -14.25
CA GLY A 70 -7.64 8.73 -13.99
C GLY A 70 -7.22 7.95 -12.74
N TYR A 71 -8.15 7.35 -12.00
CA TYR A 71 -7.78 6.52 -10.85
C TYR A 71 -7.28 5.16 -11.31
N VAL A 72 -6.06 4.81 -10.90
CA VAL A 72 -5.44 3.52 -11.22
C VAL A 72 -5.93 2.47 -10.22
N GLN A 73 -6.45 1.35 -10.69
CA GLN A 73 -6.87 0.20 -9.87
C GLN A 73 -7.93 0.53 -8.79
N PRO A 74 -9.16 0.87 -9.17
CA PRO A 74 -10.24 1.02 -8.21
C PRO A 74 -10.51 -0.33 -7.51
N LEU A 75 -10.51 -0.31 -6.17
CA LEU A 75 -10.79 -1.48 -5.35
C LEU A 75 -12.25 -1.49 -4.92
N GLY A 76 -12.88 -2.66 -4.93
CA GLY A 76 -14.20 -2.86 -4.34
C GLY A 76 -14.08 -3.54 -2.98
N ILE A 77 -14.78 -3.02 -1.98
CA ILE A 77 -14.81 -3.62 -0.63
C ILE A 77 -16.23 -3.75 -0.08
N SER A 78 -16.43 -4.79 0.71
CA SER A 78 -17.54 -4.92 1.65
C SER A 78 -16.99 -5.13 3.05
N VAL A 79 -17.24 -4.19 3.95
CA VAL A 79 -16.88 -4.34 5.36
C VAL A 79 -17.84 -5.34 6.03
N HIS A 80 -19.09 -5.41 5.56
CA HIS A 80 -20.10 -6.29 6.12
C HIS A 80 -19.81 -7.77 5.82
N GLU A 81 -19.30 -8.06 4.63
CA GLU A 81 -19.02 -9.43 4.17
C GLU A 81 -17.51 -9.78 4.21
N ASP A 82 -16.68 -8.89 4.73
CA ASP A 82 -15.22 -9.05 4.81
C ASP A 82 -14.56 -9.29 3.44
N ILE A 83 -15.10 -8.65 2.37
CA ILE A 83 -14.60 -8.78 1.00
C ILE A 83 -13.67 -7.62 0.66
N GLY A 84 -12.54 -7.90 0.02
CA GLY A 84 -11.59 -6.91 -0.52
C GLY A 84 -10.76 -6.16 0.52
N LEU A 85 -10.88 -6.46 1.82
CA LEU A 85 -10.16 -5.74 2.88
C LEU A 85 -8.68 -6.10 2.91
N SER A 86 -8.31 -7.35 2.66
CA SER A 86 -6.91 -7.78 2.51
C SER A 86 -6.24 -7.14 1.31
N GLU A 87 -6.92 -7.09 0.17
CA GLU A 87 -6.46 -6.43 -1.05
C GLU A 87 -6.28 -4.92 -0.84
N LEU A 88 -7.20 -4.28 -0.11
CA LEU A 88 -7.07 -2.88 0.26
C LEU A 88 -5.84 -2.66 1.15
N GLN A 89 -5.64 -3.49 2.16
CA GLN A 89 -4.47 -3.40 3.05
C GLN A 89 -3.16 -3.56 2.26
N GLU A 90 -3.07 -4.55 1.38
CA GLU A 90 -1.89 -4.78 0.55
C GLU A 90 -1.63 -3.60 -0.40
N ALA A 91 -2.67 -3.09 -1.05
CA ALA A 91 -2.56 -1.92 -1.92
C ALA A 91 -2.09 -0.67 -1.17
N MET A 92 -2.60 -0.43 0.05
CA MET A 92 -2.14 0.66 0.90
C MET A 92 -0.67 0.52 1.28
N LEU A 93 -0.25 -0.68 1.69
CA LEU A 93 1.15 -0.95 2.06
C LEU A 93 2.08 -0.80 0.86
N THR A 94 1.66 -1.32 -0.30
CA THR A 94 2.41 -1.17 -1.56
C THR A 94 2.58 0.31 -1.93
N GLN A 95 1.55 1.10 -1.76
CA GLN A 95 1.60 2.52 -2.10
C GLN A 95 2.45 3.33 -1.11
N LEU A 96 2.46 2.96 0.18
CA LEU A 96 3.24 3.65 1.21
C LEU A 96 4.71 3.25 1.23
N PHE A 97 5.01 1.98 1.01
CA PHE A 97 6.34 1.40 1.20
C PHE A 97 6.97 0.84 -0.07
N GLY A 98 6.20 0.68 -1.16
CA GLY A 98 6.63 -0.07 -2.34
C GLY A 98 6.39 -1.57 -2.16
N SER A 99 7.02 -2.41 -3.00
CA SER A 99 6.91 -3.87 -2.86
C SER A 99 7.63 -4.37 -1.61
N PRO A 100 7.17 -5.48 -1.01
CA PRO A 100 7.87 -6.08 0.11
C PRO A 100 9.32 -6.41 -0.23
N THR A 101 10.22 -6.19 0.70
CA THR A 101 11.65 -6.46 0.56
C THR A 101 12.02 -7.69 1.38
N THR A 102 12.80 -8.59 0.79
CA THR A 102 13.36 -9.73 1.51
C THR A 102 14.73 -9.37 2.05
N LEU A 103 14.91 -9.53 3.36
CA LEU A 103 16.18 -9.30 4.05
C LEU A 103 16.73 -10.63 4.54
N GLN A 104 18.06 -10.76 4.51
CA GLN A 104 18.77 -11.81 5.22
C GLN A 104 19.51 -11.18 6.41
N LEU A 105 19.21 -11.65 7.62
CA LEU A 105 19.96 -11.35 8.83
C LEU A 105 21.02 -12.42 9.01
N ILE A 106 22.28 -12.03 9.06
CA ILE A 106 23.44 -12.93 9.11
C ILE A 106 23.84 -13.17 10.55
N HIS A 107 23.81 -14.45 10.97
CA HIS A 107 24.28 -14.87 12.28
C HIS A 107 25.80 -14.66 12.42
N SER A 108 26.24 -14.26 13.61
CA SER A 108 27.65 -14.17 13.96
C SER A 108 27.84 -14.55 15.43
N GLU A 109 28.83 -15.37 15.69
CA GLU A 109 29.23 -15.73 17.07
C GLU A 109 29.83 -14.53 17.83
N ALA A 110 30.43 -13.60 17.08
CA ALA A 110 31.01 -12.37 17.64
C ALA A 110 30.19 -11.18 17.22
N GLY A 111 29.51 -10.54 18.16
CA GLY A 111 28.77 -9.32 17.89
C GLY A 111 27.32 -9.33 18.40
N ARG A 112 26.49 -8.51 17.78
CA ARG A 112 25.07 -8.38 18.11
C ARG A 112 24.28 -9.61 17.67
N SER A 113 23.31 -10.03 18.50
CA SER A 113 22.47 -11.19 18.17
C SER A 113 21.52 -10.92 17.02
N ILE A 114 21.02 -11.98 16.38
CA ILE A 114 19.99 -11.89 15.33
C ILE A 114 18.72 -11.21 15.84
N GLU A 115 18.33 -11.48 17.09
CA GLU A 115 17.17 -10.84 17.74
C GLU A 115 17.36 -9.33 17.83
N GLY A 116 18.59 -8.87 18.05
CA GLY A 116 18.92 -7.45 18.06
C GLY A 116 18.72 -6.79 16.70
N TYR A 117 19.16 -7.44 15.61
CA TYR A 117 18.89 -6.96 14.25
C TYR A 117 17.41 -7.08 13.86
N LEU A 118 16.74 -8.14 14.30
CA LEU A 118 15.31 -8.31 14.09
C LEU A 118 14.51 -7.19 14.77
N SER A 119 14.92 -6.74 15.96
CA SER A 119 14.31 -5.57 16.63
C SER A 119 14.44 -4.31 15.78
N ASP A 120 15.61 -4.05 15.18
CA ASP A 120 15.80 -2.90 14.30
C ASP A 120 14.92 -2.98 13.05
N VAL A 121 14.67 -4.19 12.52
CA VAL A 121 13.73 -4.39 11.40
C VAL A 121 12.29 -4.07 11.83
N TYR A 122 11.86 -4.50 13.04
CA TYR A 122 10.54 -4.16 13.58
C TYR A 122 10.36 -2.65 13.78
N ASP A 123 11.41 -1.95 14.23
CA ASP A 123 11.37 -0.50 14.44
C ASP A 123 11.37 0.29 13.10
N SER A 124 11.81 -0.35 12.02
CA SER A 124 12.00 0.29 10.70
C SER A 124 10.92 -0.02 9.69
N GLY A 125 10.13 -1.09 9.88
CA GLY A 125 9.15 -1.57 8.92
C GLY A 125 8.14 -2.54 9.51
N MET A 126 7.24 -3.03 8.66
CA MET A 126 6.22 -4.01 9.04
C MET A 126 6.60 -5.40 8.51
N ILE A 127 6.93 -6.31 9.41
CA ILE A 127 7.32 -7.68 9.06
C ILE A 127 6.08 -8.48 8.63
N ILE A 128 6.17 -9.12 7.46
CA ILE A 128 5.15 -10.01 6.91
C ILE A 128 5.42 -11.46 7.32
N ASP A 129 6.69 -11.88 7.15
CA ASP A 129 7.13 -13.25 7.42
C ASP A 129 8.57 -13.27 7.90
N LYS A 130 8.91 -14.30 8.68
CA LYS A 130 10.29 -14.55 9.14
C LYS A 130 10.56 -16.04 9.25
N LYS A 131 11.73 -16.46 8.78
CA LYS A 131 12.15 -17.86 8.81
C LYS A 131 13.61 -17.99 9.25
N LEU A 132 13.83 -18.71 10.35
CA LEU A 132 15.16 -19.09 10.78
C LEU A 132 15.70 -20.21 9.87
N GLN A 133 16.96 -20.12 9.47
CA GLN A 133 17.66 -21.09 8.64
C GLN A 133 18.55 -22.00 9.51
N ASP A 134 18.90 -23.19 9.00
CA ASP A 134 19.74 -24.16 9.71
C ASP A 134 21.15 -23.63 10.03
N ASN A 135 21.65 -22.68 9.26
CA ASN A 135 22.95 -22.02 9.49
C ASN A 135 22.88 -20.86 10.51
N GLY A 136 21.76 -20.72 11.20
CA GLY A 136 21.55 -19.64 12.17
C GLY A 136 21.15 -18.29 11.57
N ASN A 137 21.15 -18.11 10.24
CA ASN A 137 20.69 -16.89 9.60
C ASN A 137 19.15 -16.82 9.64
N MET A 138 18.61 -15.61 9.46
CA MET A 138 17.15 -15.43 9.37
C MET A 138 16.79 -14.71 8.08
N ILE A 139 15.78 -15.22 7.38
CA ILE A 139 15.13 -14.51 6.28
C ILE A 139 13.91 -13.78 6.83
N VAL A 140 13.76 -12.51 6.45
CA VAL A 140 12.66 -11.66 6.88
C VAL A 140 12.06 -10.99 5.65
N VAL A 141 10.74 -11.08 5.46
CA VAL A 141 9.99 -10.33 4.45
C VAL A 141 9.32 -9.15 5.13
N VAL A 142 9.60 -7.94 4.66
CA VAL A 142 9.22 -6.71 5.36
C VAL A 142 8.76 -5.63 4.38
N TRP A 143 7.70 -4.90 4.75
CA TRP A 143 7.34 -3.62 4.15
C TRP A 143 8.20 -2.53 4.77
N ILE A 144 9.10 -1.93 3.99
CA ILE A 144 10.04 -0.92 4.49
C ILE A 144 10.29 0.14 3.43
N ASN A 145 10.26 1.41 3.81
CA ASN A 145 10.60 2.48 2.86
C ASN A 145 12.11 2.51 2.57
N LYS A 146 12.46 3.06 1.40
CA LYS A 146 13.85 3.09 0.91
C LYS A 146 14.83 3.75 1.87
N GLN A 147 14.42 4.81 2.58
CA GLN A 147 15.30 5.54 3.50
C GLN A 147 15.59 4.73 4.76
N SER A 148 14.57 4.09 5.36
CA SER A 148 14.73 3.21 6.51
C SER A 148 15.54 1.97 6.14
N LEU A 149 15.31 1.38 4.96
CA LEU A 149 16.09 0.26 4.44
C LEU A 149 17.57 0.62 4.32
N ALA A 150 17.89 1.75 3.71
CA ALA A 150 19.27 2.21 3.56
C ALA A 150 19.97 2.41 4.91
N ARG A 151 19.27 3.00 5.91
CA ARG A 151 19.81 3.16 7.28
C ARG A 151 20.04 1.82 7.96
N LEU A 152 19.08 0.90 7.84
CA LEU A 152 19.15 -0.43 8.44
C LEU A 152 20.35 -1.23 7.89
N VAL A 153 20.52 -1.27 6.57
CA VAL A 153 21.63 -1.98 5.91
C VAL A 153 22.96 -1.33 6.27
N SER A 154 23.08 0.00 6.17
CA SER A 154 24.34 0.71 6.47
C SER A 154 24.74 0.61 7.95
N GLY A 155 23.78 0.57 8.88
CA GLY A 155 24.03 0.44 10.32
C GLY A 155 24.31 -0.99 10.81
N SER A 156 24.19 -1.97 9.93
CA SER A 156 24.30 -3.39 10.29
C SER A 156 25.70 -4.00 10.16
N ASP A 157 26.71 -3.22 9.73
CA ASP A 157 28.08 -3.70 9.44
C ASP A 157 28.11 -4.95 8.53
N GLY A 158 27.24 -4.97 7.50
CA GLY A 158 27.12 -6.08 6.56
C GLY A 158 26.37 -7.31 7.11
N ARG A 159 25.64 -7.17 8.22
CA ARG A 159 24.86 -8.26 8.83
C ARG A 159 23.41 -8.30 8.35
N ILE A 160 22.96 -7.30 7.63
CA ILE A 160 21.66 -7.27 6.98
C ILE A 160 21.88 -7.08 5.47
N GLU A 161 21.42 -8.04 4.69
CA GLU A 161 21.51 -8.03 3.22
C GLU A 161 20.13 -8.04 2.60
N VAL A 162 19.98 -7.33 1.49
CA VAL A 162 18.78 -7.37 0.64
C VAL A 162 18.94 -8.52 -0.36
N LYS A 163 17.91 -9.35 -0.49
CA LYS A 163 17.88 -10.51 -1.38
C LYS A 163 17.03 -10.25 -2.63
#